data_63c6e3f1e758ea2edca1df82cb393ec4
#
_entry.id   63c6e3f1e758ea2edca1df82cb393ec4
#
_cell.length_a   1.000
_cell.length_b   1.000
_cell.length_c   1.000
_cell.angle_alpha   90.00
_cell.angle_beta   90.00
_cell.angle_gamma   90.00
#
_symmetry.space_group_name_H-M   'P 1'
#
loop_
_entity.id
_entity.type
_entity.pdbx_description
1 polymer ?
#
loop_
_entity_poly.entity_id
_entity_poly.type
_entity_poly.pdbx_seq_one_letter_code
_entity_poly.pdbx_strand_id
1 'polypeptide(L)'
;LSLHDALPIYTVSVISAGWDPGSDSIVRVLMESLAPKGLTYTNFGPGMSMGHSVCVRSKEGVKNALSVTIPLGEGIHRRMVYVELEDGAKLENVTAEIKADPYFAHDETHVFAVASVDDVRDMGHGVNLIRKGVSGKTQNQRLEFNMSINNPALTAQVLVNVARASMRLQPGCYTMPEIPVIDMLPGTREEIVATLV
;
A
#
# COMPACT_ATOMS: atom_id res chain seq x y z
N LEU A 1 -15.63 -5.46 7.45
CA LEU A 1 -16.45 -4.28 7.76
C LEU A 1 -17.26 -3.93 6.52
N SER A 2 -18.59 -3.97 6.64
CA SER A 2 -19.49 -3.52 5.57
C SER A 2 -19.38 -1.99 5.44
N LEU A 3 -19.36 -1.49 4.20
CA LEU A 3 -19.48 -0.05 3.92
C LEU A 3 -20.74 0.58 4.59
N HIS A 4 -21.76 -0.23 4.87
CA HIS A 4 -22.99 0.19 5.53
C HIS A 4 -22.83 0.40 7.03
N ASP A 5 -21.85 -0.23 7.67
CA ASP A 5 -21.62 -0.12 9.12
C ASP A 5 -20.86 1.18 9.49
N ALA A 6 -20.33 1.87 8.49
CA ALA A 6 -19.56 3.11 8.63
C ALA A 6 -20.31 4.35 8.13
N LEU A 7 -21.64 4.36 8.13
CA LEU A 7 -22.41 5.52 7.70
C LEU A 7 -22.26 6.65 8.74
N PRO A 8 -21.37 7.63 8.52
CA PRO A 8 -21.32 8.82 9.35
C PRO A 8 -22.47 9.72 8.93
N ILE A 9 -23.45 9.84 9.81
CA ILE A 9 -24.49 10.85 9.66
C ILE A 9 -23.77 12.21 9.76
N TYR A 10 -23.73 12.96 8.65
CA TYR A 10 -23.11 14.29 8.50
C TYR A 10 -21.58 14.37 8.42
N THR A 11 -20.84 13.26 8.24
CA THR A 11 -19.39 13.28 8.07
C THR A 11 -18.94 12.53 6.82
N VAL A 12 -17.69 12.75 6.41
CA VAL A 12 -17.07 12.02 5.31
C VAL A 12 -16.13 10.98 5.89
N SER A 13 -16.26 9.73 5.45
CA SER A 13 -15.33 8.65 5.74
C SER A 13 -14.70 8.16 4.44
N VAL A 14 -13.38 8.06 4.39
CA VAL A 14 -12.67 7.49 3.24
C VAL A 14 -11.89 6.28 3.70
N ILE A 15 -12.20 5.14 3.10
CA ILE A 15 -11.51 3.87 3.35
C ILE A 15 -10.54 3.55 2.20
N SER A 16 -9.63 2.62 2.44
CA SER A 16 -8.60 2.24 1.46
C SER A 16 -7.76 3.44 1.02
N ALA A 17 -7.45 4.35 1.94
CA ALA A 17 -6.73 5.58 1.72
C ALA A 17 -5.23 5.39 1.96
N GLY A 18 -4.62 4.50 1.20
CA GLY A 18 -3.20 4.18 1.27
C GLY A 18 -2.57 4.08 -0.11
N TRP A 19 -1.49 3.32 -0.19
CA TRP A 19 -0.86 2.98 -1.45
C TRP A 19 -1.59 1.82 -2.13
N ASP A 20 -1.65 0.65 -1.47
CA ASP A 20 -2.39 -0.53 -1.91
C ASP A 20 -3.10 -1.18 -0.69
N PRO A 21 -4.42 -1.12 -0.65
CA PRO A 21 -5.33 -0.44 -1.58
C PRO A 21 -5.32 1.09 -1.43
N GLY A 22 -5.46 1.76 -2.57
CA GLY A 22 -5.57 3.22 -2.59
C GLY A 22 -5.13 3.85 -3.91
N SER A 23 -3.95 4.45 -3.96
CA SER A 23 -3.48 5.17 -5.14
C SER A 23 -3.30 4.27 -6.36
N ASP A 24 -2.83 3.04 -6.20
CA ASP A 24 -2.73 2.08 -7.29
C ASP A 24 -4.10 1.56 -7.75
N SER A 25 -5.09 1.54 -6.86
CA SER A 25 -6.48 1.21 -7.21
C SER A 25 -7.07 2.24 -8.19
N ILE A 26 -6.75 3.52 -8.02
CA ILE A 26 -7.11 4.58 -8.99
C ILE A 26 -6.50 4.28 -10.36
N VAL A 27 -5.22 3.90 -10.39
CA VAL A 27 -4.54 3.54 -11.66
C VAL A 27 -5.19 2.33 -12.32
N ARG A 28 -5.57 1.31 -11.54
CA ARG A 28 -6.29 0.14 -12.07
C ARG A 28 -7.62 0.54 -12.69
N VAL A 29 -8.42 1.36 -12.03
CA VAL A 29 -9.70 1.85 -12.56
C VAL A 29 -9.49 2.62 -13.86
N LEU A 30 -8.48 3.50 -13.91
CA LEU A 30 -8.13 4.21 -15.14
C LEU A 30 -7.77 3.25 -16.28
N MET A 31 -6.88 2.30 -16.05
CA MET A 31 -6.47 1.30 -17.04
C MET A 31 -7.65 0.46 -17.54
N GLU A 32 -8.56 0.08 -16.65
CA GLU A 32 -9.75 -0.69 -17.00
C GLU A 32 -10.76 0.12 -17.78
N SER A 33 -10.90 1.40 -17.49
CA SER A 33 -11.77 2.28 -18.27
C SER A 33 -11.27 2.48 -19.70
N LEU A 34 -9.96 2.50 -19.91
CA LEU A 34 -9.33 2.67 -21.22
C LEU A 34 -9.38 1.38 -22.06
N ALA A 35 -9.30 0.23 -21.45
CA ALA A 35 -9.35 -1.09 -22.09
C ALA A 35 -10.27 -2.04 -21.31
N PRO A 36 -11.61 -1.87 -21.43
CA PRO A 36 -12.57 -2.53 -20.52
C PRO A 36 -12.65 -4.05 -20.66
N LYS A 37 -12.29 -4.60 -21.83
CA LYS A 37 -12.26 -6.06 -22.04
C LYS A 37 -10.82 -6.54 -21.96
N GLY A 38 -10.44 -7.22 -20.89
CA GLY A 38 -9.08 -7.71 -20.74
C GLY A 38 -8.71 -8.11 -19.33
N LEU A 39 -7.42 -8.25 -19.09
CA LEU A 39 -6.86 -8.67 -17.80
C LEU A 39 -5.84 -7.65 -17.30
N THR A 40 -5.84 -7.42 -16.00
CA THR A 40 -4.82 -6.64 -15.31
C THR A 40 -3.91 -7.59 -14.52
N TYR A 41 -2.63 -7.55 -14.82
CA TYR A 41 -1.60 -8.25 -14.06
C TYR A 41 -1.00 -7.26 -13.06
N THR A 42 -0.90 -7.68 -11.80
CA THR A 42 -0.27 -6.90 -10.73
C THR A 42 0.93 -7.67 -10.22
N ASN A 43 2.12 -7.07 -10.35
CA ASN A 43 3.36 -7.63 -9.87
C ASN A 43 3.94 -6.68 -8.82
N PHE A 44 3.91 -7.09 -7.55
CA PHE A 44 4.57 -6.35 -6.48
C PHE A 44 6.04 -6.74 -6.43
N GLY A 45 6.91 -5.72 -6.33
CA GLY A 45 8.31 -5.92 -6.02
C GLY A 45 8.54 -6.19 -4.52
N PRO A 46 9.75 -6.64 -4.14
CA PRO A 46 10.16 -6.68 -2.75
C PRO A 46 10.04 -5.31 -2.11
N GLY A 47 9.65 -5.24 -0.83
CA GLY A 47 9.62 -3.95 -0.17
C GLY A 47 9.12 -3.99 1.26
N MET A 48 9.32 -2.86 1.95
CA MET A 48 8.98 -2.72 3.36
C MET A 48 7.48 -2.76 3.58
N SER A 49 7.06 -3.61 4.52
CA SER A 49 5.69 -3.69 5.01
C SER A 49 5.55 -2.96 6.33
N MET A 50 4.76 -1.88 6.37
CA MET A 50 4.56 -1.08 7.58
C MET A 50 3.87 -1.87 8.70
N GLY A 51 2.73 -2.51 8.41
CA GLY A 51 1.95 -3.23 9.42
C GLY A 51 2.77 -4.35 10.08
N HIS A 52 3.46 -5.15 9.29
CA HIS A 52 4.35 -6.19 9.80
C HIS A 52 5.53 -5.62 10.61
N SER A 53 6.13 -4.52 10.16
CA SER A 53 7.22 -3.87 10.90
C SER A 53 6.76 -3.33 12.27
N VAL A 54 5.57 -2.73 12.32
CA VAL A 54 4.97 -2.27 13.59
C VAL A 54 4.66 -3.44 14.52
N CYS A 55 4.09 -4.53 13.99
CA CYS A 55 3.82 -5.74 14.75
C CYS A 55 5.10 -6.32 15.36
N VAL A 56 6.19 -6.40 14.60
CA VAL A 56 7.47 -6.90 15.13
C VAL A 56 8.02 -5.98 16.22
N ARG A 57 7.96 -4.66 16.02
CA ARG A 57 8.42 -3.69 17.04
C ARG A 57 7.67 -3.75 18.37
N SER A 58 6.47 -4.32 18.39
CA SER A 58 5.70 -4.50 19.61
C SER A 58 6.06 -5.77 20.41
N LYS A 59 6.97 -6.61 19.89
CA LYS A 59 7.37 -7.85 20.54
C LYS A 59 8.41 -7.59 21.63
N GLU A 60 8.38 -8.41 22.70
CA GLU A 60 9.33 -8.32 23.80
C GLU A 60 10.76 -8.59 23.29
N GLY A 61 11.72 -7.81 23.75
CA GLY A 61 13.13 -7.92 23.36
C GLY A 61 13.48 -7.32 21.99
N VAL A 62 12.54 -6.63 21.33
CA VAL A 62 12.78 -5.94 20.06
C VAL A 62 12.91 -4.44 20.29
N LYS A 63 14.12 -3.91 20.08
CA LYS A 63 14.40 -2.48 20.11
C LYS A 63 13.88 -1.76 18.88
N ASN A 64 14.09 -2.34 17.70
CA ASN A 64 13.61 -1.81 16.43
C ASN A 64 13.49 -2.94 15.41
N ALA A 65 12.66 -2.78 14.37
CA ALA A 65 12.47 -3.80 13.36
C ALA A 65 12.01 -3.26 12.03
N LEU A 66 12.35 -4.00 10.98
CA LEU A 66 11.90 -3.82 9.62
C LEU A 66 11.47 -5.17 9.05
N SER A 67 10.25 -5.26 8.51
CA SER A 67 9.79 -6.42 7.76
C SER A 67 9.69 -6.07 6.28
N VAL A 68 10.36 -6.87 5.45
CA VAL A 68 10.31 -6.79 3.99
C VAL A 68 9.45 -7.93 3.46
N THR A 69 8.51 -7.60 2.59
CA THR A 69 7.70 -8.55 1.85
C THR A 69 8.36 -8.86 0.52
N ILE A 70 8.54 -10.14 0.22
CA ILE A 70 8.99 -10.63 -1.08
C ILE A 70 7.83 -11.44 -1.68
N PRO A 71 7.16 -10.92 -2.71
CA PRO A 71 6.13 -11.67 -3.42
C PRO A 71 6.76 -12.85 -4.17
N LEU A 72 6.17 -14.04 -4.02
CA LEU A 72 6.58 -15.27 -4.70
C LEU A 72 5.63 -15.66 -5.84
N GLY A 73 4.58 -14.88 -6.07
CA GLY A 73 3.51 -15.18 -7.01
C GLY A 73 2.30 -15.82 -6.34
N GLU A 74 1.18 -15.87 -7.06
CA GLU A 74 -0.07 -16.54 -6.64
C GLU A 74 -0.60 -16.11 -5.24
N GLY A 75 -0.28 -14.89 -4.80
CA GLY A 75 -0.66 -14.39 -3.47
C GLY A 75 0.20 -14.93 -2.32
N ILE A 76 1.27 -15.67 -2.62
CA ILE A 76 2.21 -16.20 -1.63
C ILE A 76 3.32 -15.18 -1.39
N HIS A 77 3.69 -15.00 -0.13
CA HIS A 77 4.73 -14.05 0.29
C HIS A 77 5.77 -14.74 1.16
N ARG A 78 7.00 -14.23 1.06
CA ARG A 78 8.07 -14.48 2.03
C ARG A 78 8.32 -13.21 2.81
N ARG A 79 8.50 -13.34 4.13
CA ARG A 79 8.83 -12.24 5.03
C ARG A 79 10.29 -12.32 5.43
N MET A 80 11.04 -11.28 5.12
CA MET A 80 12.41 -11.08 5.63
C MET A 80 12.31 -10.05 6.73
N VAL A 81 12.52 -10.47 7.98
CA VAL A 81 12.36 -9.63 9.16
C VAL A 81 13.73 -9.34 9.75
N TYR A 82 14.08 -8.08 9.83
CA TYR A 82 15.32 -7.59 10.41
C TYR A 82 15.00 -6.96 11.75
N VAL A 83 15.70 -7.38 12.82
CA VAL A 83 15.44 -6.93 14.19
C VAL A 83 16.70 -6.41 14.85
N GLU A 84 16.65 -5.23 15.45
CA GLU A 84 17.57 -4.80 16.48
C GLU A 84 17.07 -5.36 17.80
N LEU A 85 17.88 -6.16 18.47
CA LEU A 85 17.52 -6.76 19.74
C LEU A 85 17.83 -5.81 20.90
N GLU A 86 17.04 -5.88 21.95
CA GLU A 86 17.37 -5.28 23.24
C GLU A 86 18.49 -6.06 23.94
N ASP A 87 19.18 -5.42 24.89
CA ASP A 87 20.27 -6.03 25.63
C ASP A 87 19.78 -7.29 26.39
N GLY A 88 20.44 -8.41 26.12
CA GLY A 88 20.10 -9.70 26.72
C GLY A 88 18.97 -10.47 26.02
N ALA A 89 18.29 -9.90 25.03
CA ALA A 89 17.28 -10.61 24.27
C ALA A 89 17.92 -11.69 23.37
N LYS A 90 17.19 -12.80 23.19
CA LYS A 90 17.64 -13.92 22.35
C LYS A 90 16.82 -13.97 21.07
N LEU A 91 17.53 -14.03 19.93
CA LEU A 91 16.90 -14.08 18.61
C LEU A 91 15.90 -15.23 18.47
N GLU A 92 16.19 -16.38 19.07
CA GLU A 92 15.35 -17.58 19.01
C GLU A 92 13.96 -17.30 19.61
N ASN A 93 13.92 -16.62 20.76
CA ASN A 93 12.66 -16.31 21.45
C ASN A 93 11.84 -15.31 20.64
N VAL A 94 12.46 -14.23 20.18
CA VAL A 94 11.85 -13.21 19.32
C VAL A 94 11.33 -13.85 18.03
N THR A 95 12.12 -14.73 17.42
CA THR A 95 11.72 -15.45 16.20
C THR A 95 10.48 -16.32 16.42
N ALA A 96 10.43 -17.04 17.53
CA ALA A 96 9.28 -17.89 17.87
C ALA A 96 8.01 -17.06 18.05
N GLU A 97 8.11 -15.93 18.76
CA GLU A 97 6.99 -15.02 18.99
C GLU A 97 6.48 -14.37 17.68
N ILE A 98 7.39 -13.93 16.80
CA ILE A 98 7.04 -13.37 15.50
C ILE A 98 6.29 -14.41 14.67
N LYS A 99 6.80 -15.63 14.55
CA LYS A 99 6.19 -16.68 13.73
C LYS A 99 4.84 -17.18 14.26
N ALA A 100 4.60 -17.02 15.56
CA ALA A 100 3.31 -17.37 16.18
C ALA A 100 2.24 -16.28 15.98
N ASP A 101 2.62 -15.07 15.58
CA ASP A 101 1.68 -13.97 15.35
C ASP A 101 0.84 -14.21 14.09
N PRO A 102 -0.49 -13.94 14.13
CA PRO A 102 -1.37 -14.07 12.98
C PRO A 102 -0.92 -13.33 11.73
N TYR A 103 -0.18 -12.22 11.87
CA TYR A 103 0.40 -11.48 10.74
C TYR A 103 1.44 -12.28 9.94
N PHE A 104 2.06 -13.28 10.57
CA PHE A 104 3.16 -14.05 9.99
C PHE A 104 2.85 -15.56 9.85
N ALA A 105 1.78 -16.05 10.49
CA ALA A 105 1.49 -17.47 10.63
C ALA A 105 1.29 -18.21 9.30
N HIS A 106 0.93 -17.49 8.23
CA HIS A 106 0.67 -18.06 6.90
C HIS A 106 1.78 -17.79 5.88
N ASP A 107 2.80 -17.03 6.25
CA ASP A 107 3.89 -16.63 5.36
C ASP A 107 5.21 -17.33 5.75
N GLU A 108 6.01 -17.68 4.76
CA GLU A 108 7.40 -18.10 4.99
C GLU A 108 8.18 -16.94 5.61
N THR A 109 8.54 -17.06 6.89
CA THR A 109 9.15 -15.96 7.66
C THR A 109 10.56 -16.31 8.10
N HIS A 110 11.52 -15.44 7.72
CA HIS A 110 12.91 -15.48 8.14
C HIS A 110 13.23 -14.26 8.99
N VAL A 111 13.87 -14.46 10.15
CA VAL A 111 14.20 -13.39 11.11
C VAL A 111 15.72 -13.30 11.25
N PHE A 112 16.26 -12.09 11.15
CA PHE A 112 17.69 -11.79 11.22
C PHE A 112 17.94 -10.70 12.25
N ALA A 113 18.90 -10.92 13.13
CA ALA A 113 19.42 -9.86 13.98
C ALA A 113 20.36 -8.96 13.17
N VAL A 114 20.21 -7.65 13.33
CA VAL A 114 21.04 -6.62 12.71
C VAL A 114 21.50 -5.60 13.74
N ALA A 115 22.62 -4.96 13.48
CA ALA A 115 23.12 -3.88 14.34
C ALA A 115 22.24 -2.63 14.22
N SER A 116 21.75 -2.33 13.01
CA SER A 116 20.80 -1.26 12.75
C SER A 116 19.86 -1.65 11.61
N VAL A 117 18.58 -1.37 11.75
CA VAL A 117 17.61 -1.51 10.64
C VAL A 117 17.79 -0.41 9.60
N ASP A 118 18.49 0.67 9.92
CA ASP A 118 18.79 1.74 8.96
C ASP A 118 19.67 1.24 7.82
N ASP A 119 20.52 0.24 8.06
CA ASP A 119 21.38 -0.37 7.05
C ASP A 119 20.59 -1.14 5.97
N VAL A 120 19.34 -1.51 6.26
CA VAL A 120 18.47 -2.28 5.38
C VAL A 120 17.18 -1.52 5.00
N ARG A 121 17.05 -0.27 5.44
CA ARG A 121 15.82 0.55 5.28
C ARG A 121 15.61 1.02 3.84
N ASP A 122 16.62 1.07 3.03
CA ASP A 122 16.60 1.66 1.68
C ASP A 122 15.99 0.73 0.60
N MET A 123 15.31 -0.33 1.03
CA MET A 123 14.54 -1.16 0.13
C MET A 123 13.21 -0.47 -0.21
N GLY A 124 13.14 0.21 -1.36
CA GLY A 124 11.90 0.71 -1.92
C GLY A 124 10.88 -0.40 -2.10
N HIS A 125 9.61 -0.05 -2.05
CA HIS A 125 8.53 -0.95 -2.46
C HIS A 125 8.04 -0.53 -3.84
N GLY A 126 7.50 -1.46 -4.63
CA GLY A 126 7.06 -1.13 -5.97
C GLY A 126 5.94 -2.03 -6.47
N VAL A 127 5.27 -1.56 -7.50
CA VAL A 127 4.28 -2.32 -8.25
C VAL A 127 4.44 -2.08 -9.74
N ASN A 128 4.35 -3.15 -10.51
CA ASN A 128 4.17 -3.10 -11.96
C ASN A 128 2.75 -3.56 -12.28
N LEU A 129 1.96 -2.67 -12.85
CA LEU A 129 0.61 -2.95 -13.34
C LEU A 129 0.66 -3.05 -14.86
N ILE A 130 0.22 -4.17 -15.41
CA ILE A 130 0.10 -4.38 -16.85
C ILE A 130 -1.34 -4.71 -17.20
N ARG A 131 -1.98 -3.84 -17.96
CA ARG A 131 -3.30 -4.10 -18.55
C ARG A 131 -3.15 -4.51 -20.01
N LYS A 132 -3.62 -5.70 -20.34
CA LYS A 132 -3.82 -6.14 -21.71
C LYS A 132 -5.32 -6.22 -21.98
N GLY A 133 -5.80 -5.45 -22.94
CA GLY A 133 -7.22 -5.37 -23.18
C GLY A 133 -7.59 -4.75 -24.50
N VAL A 134 -8.89 -4.62 -24.73
CA VAL A 134 -9.44 -4.12 -25.99
C VAL A 134 -10.24 -2.86 -25.72
N SER A 135 -9.91 -1.82 -26.48
CA SER A 135 -10.69 -0.60 -26.61
C SER A 135 -11.55 -0.72 -27.87
N GLY A 136 -12.87 -0.56 -27.74
CA GLY A 136 -13.80 -0.80 -28.84
C GLY A 136 -13.99 -2.30 -29.15
N LYS A 137 -13.84 -2.71 -30.40
CA LYS A 137 -14.10 -4.09 -30.85
C LYS A 137 -12.85 -4.92 -31.11
N THR A 138 -11.82 -4.34 -31.69
CA THR A 138 -10.66 -5.07 -32.25
C THR A 138 -9.31 -4.48 -31.87
N GLN A 139 -9.28 -3.28 -31.28
CA GLN A 139 -8.04 -2.58 -30.96
C GLN A 139 -7.44 -3.08 -29.63
N ASN A 140 -6.37 -3.84 -29.72
CA ASN A 140 -5.64 -4.33 -28.56
C ASN A 140 -4.75 -3.22 -27.96
N GLN A 141 -4.92 -2.99 -26.69
CA GLN A 141 -4.13 -2.06 -25.90
C GLN A 141 -3.24 -2.82 -24.92
N ARG A 142 -2.03 -2.30 -24.72
CA ARG A 142 -1.17 -2.67 -23.60
C ARG A 142 -0.81 -1.40 -22.86
N LEU A 143 -1.33 -1.30 -21.64
CA LEU A 143 -1.05 -0.21 -20.73
C LEU A 143 -0.10 -0.72 -19.65
N GLU A 144 0.86 0.07 -19.25
CA GLU A 144 1.83 -0.30 -18.24
C GLU A 144 2.08 0.87 -17.30
N PHE A 145 2.09 0.59 -16.02
CA PHE A 145 2.41 1.55 -14.97
C PHE A 145 3.39 0.92 -13.99
N ASN A 146 4.49 1.60 -13.75
CA ASN A 146 5.50 1.20 -12.78
C ASN A 146 5.59 2.25 -11.68
N MET A 147 5.61 1.78 -10.43
CA MET A 147 5.78 2.61 -9.25
C MET A 147 6.87 2.01 -8.36
N SER A 148 7.78 2.86 -7.91
CA SER A 148 8.76 2.54 -6.86
C SER A 148 8.65 3.60 -5.79
N ILE A 149 8.43 3.21 -4.54
CA ILE A 149 8.03 4.11 -3.46
C ILE A 149 8.74 3.81 -2.15
N ASN A 150 8.81 4.83 -1.31
CA ASN A 150 8.92 4.66 0.13
C ASN A 150 7.49 4.58 0.71
N ASN A 151 7.05 3.40 1.11
CA ASN A 151 5.66 3.15 1.50
C ASN A 151 5.19 4.07 2.65
N PRO A 152 5.91 4.25 3.77
CA PRO A 152 5.49 5.17 4.83
C PRO A 152 5.27 6.60 4.35
N ALA A 153 6.20 7.12 3.57
CA ALA A 153 6.15 8.49 3.08
C ALA A 153 5.00 8.69 2.09
N LEU A 154 4.83 7.75 1.15
CA LEU A 154 3.72 7.81 0.19
C LEU A 154 2.36 7.70 0.88
N THR A 155 2.20 6.74 1.79
CA THR A 155 0.94 6.56 2.52
C THR A 155 0.59 7.79 3.35
N ALA A 156 1.56 8.41 4.02
CA ALA A 156 1.35 9.66 4.74
C ALA A 156 0.89 10.80 3.81
N GLN A 157 1.51 10.93 2.63
CA GLN A 157 1.12 11.91 1.63
C GLN A 157 -0.29 11.65 1.08
N VAL A 158 -0.64 10.39 0.85
CA VAL A 158 -2.00 10.01 0.41
C VAL A 158 -3.04 10.42 1.44
N LEU A 159 -2.78 10.19 2.74
CA LEU A 159 -3.71 10.59 3.81
C LEU A 159 -3.94 12.10 3.82
N VAL A 160 -2.88 12.91 3.65
CA VAL A 160 -3.00 14.39 3.55
C VAL A 160 -3.85 14.78 2.34
N ASN A 161 -3.64 14.14 1.20
CA ASN A 161 -4.38 14.42 -0.04
C ASN A 161 -5.85 14.03 0.08
N VAL A 162 -6.13 12.88 0.67
CA VAL A 162 -7.51 12.42 0.93
C VAL A 162 -8.21 13.34 1.94
N ALA A 163 -7.52 13.78 2.99
CA ALA A 163 -8.07 14.76 3.93
C ALA A 163 -8.44 16.08 3.22
N ARG A 164 -7.62 16.54 2.27
CA ARG A 164 -7.94 17.71 1.44
C ARG A 164 -9.18 17.47 0.58
N ALA A 165 -9.23 16.34 -0.12
CA ALA A 165 -10.37 16.00 -0.97
C ALA A 165 -11.67 15.86 -0.16
N SER A 166 -11.61 15.32 1.06
CA SER A 166 -12.79 15.13 1.92
C SER A 166 -13.52 16.43 2.24
N MET A 167 -12.83 17.56 2.22
CA MET A 167 -13.44 18.89 2.42
C MET A 167 -14.37 19.32 1.28
N ARG A 168 -14.33 18.63 0.15
CA ARG A 168 -15.17 18.90 -1.04
C ARG A 168 -16.22 17.84 -1.30
N LEU A 169 -16.23 16.78 -0.48
CA LEU A 169 -17.19 15.68 -0.60
C LEU A 169 -18.45 15.94 0.21
N GLN A 170 -19.57 15.39 -0.23
CA GLN A 170 -20.78 15.31 0.57
C GLN A 170 -20.61 14.25 1.68
N PRO A 171 -21.36 14.34 2.80
CA PRO A 171 -21.35 13.30 3.80
C PRO A 171 -21.59 11.91 3.21
N GLY A 172 -20.75 10.95 3.56
CA GLY A 172 -20.81 9.60 3.02
C GLY A 172 -19.55 8.80 3.27
N CYS A 173 -19.56 7.56 2.81
CA CYS A 173 -18.42 6.65 2.87
C CYS A 173 -17.92 6.39 1.43
N TYR A 174 -16.64 6.58 1.22
CA TYR A 174 -15.98 6.52 -0.09
C TYR A 174 -14.75 5.62 -0.05
N THR A 175 -14.44 5.04 -1.20
CA THR A 175 -13.09 4.53 -1.50
C THR A 175 -12.32 5.55 -2.34
N MET A 176 -10.99 5.47 -2.38
CA MET A 176 -10.19 6.43 -3.16
C MET A 176 -10.59 6.51 -4.64
N PRO A 177 -10.90 5.42 -5.36
CA PRO A 177 -11.37 5.49 -6.74
C PRO A 177 -12.65 6.29 -6.97
N GLU A 178 -13.49 6.47 -5.94
CA GLU A 178 -14.74 7.24 -6.02
C GLU A 178 -14.52 8.75 -5.81
N ILE A 179 -13.32 9.15 -5.39
CA ILE A 179 -12.98 10.55 -5.14
C ILE A 179 -12.40 11.16 -6.41
N PRO A 180 -12.84 12.36 -6.83
CA PRO A 180 -12.18 13.05 -7.92
C PRO A 180 -10.70 13.30 -7.61
N VAL A 181 -9.81 12.71 -8.40
CA VAL A 181 -8.35 12.78 -8.16
C VAL A 181 -7.84 14.21 -8.14
N ILE A 182 -8.46 15.11 -8.92
CA ILE A 182 -8.14 16.52 -8.96
C ILE A 182 -8.32 17.20 -7.58
N ASP A 183 -9.26 16.73 -6.76
CA ASP A 183 -9.51 17.29 -5.44
C ASP A 183 -8.45 16.92 -4.40
N MET A 184 -7.60 15.95 -4.71
CA MET A 184 -6.43 15.57 -3.91
C MET A 184 -5.26 16.56 -4.07
N LEU A 185 -5.27 17.37 -5.13
CA LEU A 185 -4.22 18.36 -5.39
C LEU A 185 -4.48 19.68 -4.62
N PRO A 186 -3.42 20.40 -4.22
CA PRO A 186 -3.56 21.76 -3.65
C PRO A 186 -3.98 22.76 -4.72
N GLY A 187 -4.73 23.80 -4.33
CA GLY A 187 -5.18 24.88 -5.22
C GLY A 187 -6.65 24.73 -5.63
N THR A 188 -7.10 25.64 -6.47
CA THR A 188 -8.44 25.60 -7.07
C THR A 188 -8.47 24.66 -8.26
N ARG A 189 -9.65 24.16 -8.63
CA ARG A 189 -9.77 23.30 -9.82
C ARG A 189 -9.35 24.02 -11.10
N GLU A 190 -9.65 25.31 -11.20
CA GLU A 190 -9.30 26.15 -12.34
C GLU A 190 -7.78 26.25 -12.50
N GLU A 191 -7.05 26.51 -11.42
CA GLU A 191 -5.58 26.58 -11.43
C GLU A 191 -4.96 25.22 -11.79
N ILE A 192 -5.49 24.13 -11.25
CA ILE A 192 -4.98 22.77 -11.50
C ILE A 192 -5.22 22.40 -12.96
N VAL A 193 -6.43 22.63 -13.50
CA VAL A 193 -6.75 22.36 -14.89
C VAL A 193 -5.87 23.17 -15.83
N ALA A 194 -5.68 24.46 -15.55
CA ALA A 194 -4.80 25.31 -16.36
C ALA A 194 -3.33 24.86 -16.39
N THR A 195 -2.91 24.06 -15.39
CA THR A 195 -1.52 23.54 -15.29
C THR A 195 -1.38 22.16 -15.95
N LEU A 196 -2.42 21.33 -15.90
CA LEU A 196 -2.36 19.93 -16.33
C LEU A 196 -2.93 19.70 -17.74
N VAL A 197 -3.74 20.59 -18.25
CA VAL A 197 -4.41 20.54 -19.54
C VAL A 197 -4.05 21.77 -20.39
#